data_af0c2509355a40a072dcaedb889a4c0f
#
_entry.id   af0c2509355a40a072dcaedb889a4c0f
#
_cell.length_a   1.000
_cell.length_b   1.000
_cell.length_c   1.000
_cell.angle_alpha   90.00
_cell.angle_beta   90.00
_cell.angle_gamma   90.00
#
_symmetry.space_group_name_H-M   'P 1'
#
loop_
_entity.id
_entity.type
_entity.pdbx_description
1 polymer ?
#
loop_
_entity_poly.entity_id
_entity_poly.type
_entity_poly.pdbx_seq_one_letter_code
_entity_poly.pdbx_strand_id
1 'polypeptide(L)'
;MKFLGNVLFLAACVAAAQSPQANQPVAASPVPVEMAQLAVTVKQQFGDTFSIPAKFTTPVITADFDGDGVEDVAIVANSKDPLPDSYAFKYEVADPYHAYFGFGDPRLTSSFRADPEHTHHLLVIFGSGKEAWRSVTPKGKFVLVNVPFDSVEVGRMLLSKKKPPIFVIKALEAQVMDSAIWWDVKKKRWRWEPGDTVQ
;
A
#
# COMPACT_ATOMS: atom_id res chain seq x y z
N MET A 1 -46.70 56.13 -45.79
CA MET A 1 -46.07 56.32 -44.47
C MET A 1 -45.43 55.01 -44.04
N LYS A 2 -44.12 54.95 -44.05
CA LYS A 2 -43.35 53.74 -43.73
C LYS A 2 -42.78 53.88 -42.31
N PHE A 3 -43.13 52.97 -41.42
CA PHE A 3 -42.53 52.86 -40.09
C PHE A 3 -41.44 51.78 -40.13
N LEU A 4 -40.20 52.23 -39.95
CA LEU A 4 -39.08 51.32 -39.67
C LEU A 4 -39.06 51.01 -38.15
N GLY A 5 -39.17 49.75 -37.82
CA GLY A 5 -38.96 49.24 -36.46
C GLY A 5 -37.52 48.78 -36.29
N ASN A 6 -36.78 49.47 -35.43
CA ASN A 6 -35.45 49.07 -35.00
C ASN A 6 -35.56 47.93 -33.97
N VAL A 7 -34.98 46.77 -34.30
CA VAL A 7 -34.84 45.66 -33.37
C VAL A 7 -33.43 45.74 -32.74
N LEU A 8 -33.38 46.06 -31.48
CA LEU A 8 -32.15 46.11 -30.69
C LEU A 8 -31.84 44.69 -30.17
N PHE A 9 -30.77 44.07 -30.70
CA PHE A 9 -30.23 42.80 -30.19
C PHE A 9 -29.36 43.08 -28.97
N LEU A 10 -29.81 42.71 -27.78
CA LEU A 10 -28.96 42.62 -26.58
C LEU A 10 -28.16 41.32 -26.61
N ALA A 11 -26.85 41.39 -26.82
CA ALA A 11 -25.96 40.29 -26.64
C ALA A 11 -25.64 40.13 -25.15
N ALA A 12 -26.13 39.09 -24.53
CA ALA A 12 -25.76 38.71 -23.16
C ALA A 12 -24.46 37.95 -23.18
N CYS A 13 -23.34 38.57 -22.74
CA CYS A 13 -22.08 37.87 -22.47
C CYS A 13 -22.23 37.02 -21.21
N VAL A 14 -22.33 35.71 -21.36
CA VAL A 14 -22.19 34.75 -20.26
C VAL A 14 -20.71 34.58 -19.97
N ALA A 15 -20.22 35.21 -18.92
CA ALA A 15 -18.87 34.94 -18.40
C ALA A 15 -18.89 33.58 -17.69
N ALA A 16 -18.32 32.57 -18.33
CA ALA A 16 -18.05 31.27 -17.70
C ALA A 16 -16.96 31.44 -16.65
N ALA A 17 -17.34 31.41 -15.37
CA ALA A 17 -16.38 31.34 -14.27
C ALA A 17 -15.72 29.94 -14.31
N GLN A 18 -14.45 29.92 -14.76
CA GLN A 18 -13.59 28.74 -14.63
C GLN A 18 -13.20 28.60 -13.15
N SER A 19 -13.75 27.59 -12.48
CA SER A 19 -13.29 27.18 -11.16
C SER A 19 -11.83 26.73 -11.25
N PRO A 20 -10.94 27.13 -10.32
CA PRO A 20 -9.58 26.62 -10.30
C PRO A 20 -9.62 25.11 -10.01
N GLN A 21 -9.21 24.33 -11.00
CA GLN A 21 -8.95 22.89 -10.82
C GLN A 21 -7.83 22.77 -9.79
N ALA A 22 -8.19 22.28 -8.60
CA ALA A 22 -7.21 21.88 -7.60
C ALA A 22 -6.26 20.86 -8.26
N ASN A 23 -4.96 21.17 -8.25
CA ASN A 23 -3.91 20.25 -8.69
C ASN A 23 -4.04 18.95 -7.89
N GLN A 24 -4.67 17.95 -8.49
CA GLN A 24 -4.56 16.59 -7.99
C GLN A 24 -3.11 16.16 -8.24
N PRO A 25 -2.42 15.63 -7.21
CA PRO A 25 -1.11 15.05 -7.43
C PRO A 25 -1.25 13.94 -8.46
N VAL A 26 -0.60 14.10 -9.60
CA VAL A 26 -0.52 13.09 -10.65
C VAL A 26 0.20 11.90 -10.02
N ALA A 27 -0.53 10.81 -9.79
CA ALA A 27 0.08 9.56 -9.40
C ALA A 27 1.06 9.17 -10.51
N ALA A 28 2.35 9.17 -10.21
CA ALA A 28 3.37 8.72 -11.14
C ALA A 28 3.03 7.28 -11.54
N SER A 29 2.96 7.02 -12.85
CA SER A 29 2.74 5.66 -13.37
C SER A 29 3.85 4.76 -12.82
N PRO A 30 3.50 3.61 -12.18
CA PRO A 30 4.51 2.73 -11.62
C PRO A 30 5.45 2.22 -12.71
N VAL A 31 6.75 2.41 -12.50
CA VAL A 31 7.77 1.85 -13.40
C VAL A 31 7.75 0.33 -13.27
N PRO A 32 7.69 -0.44 -14.37
CA PRO A 32 7.73 -1.90 -14.31
C PRO A 32 8.96 -2.36 -13.54
N VAL A 33 8.78 -3.15 -12.51
CA VAL A 33 9.87 -3.72 -11.71
C VAL A 33 10.28 -5.05 -12.33
N GLU A 34 11.52 -5.18 -12.77
CA GLU A 34 12.04 -6.46 -13.25
C GLU A 34 12.13 -7.45 -12.08
N MET A 35 11.60 -8.66 -12.26
CA MET A 35 11.58 -9.72 -11.24
C MET A 35 12.99 -10.08 -10.73
N ALA A 36 14.01 -10.03 -11.61
CA ALA A 36 15.39 -10.26 -11.23
C ALA A 36 15.91 -9.20 -10.24
N GLN A 37 15.59 -7.92 -10.49
CA GLN A 37 15.96 -6.82 -9.59
C GLN A 37 15.21 -6.92 -8.25
N LEU A 38 13.95 -7.32 -8.29
CA LEU A 38 13.15 -7.54 -7.09
C LEU A 38 13.74 -8.63 -6.20
N ALA A 39 14.15 -9.77 -6.77
CA ALA A 39 14.80 -10.85 -6.04
C ALA A 39 16.12 -10.39 -5.38
N VAL A 40 16.94 -9.59 -6.08
CA VAL A 40 18.15 -9.00 -5.52
C VAL A 40 17.81 -8.08 -4.34
N THR A 41 16.79 -7.23 -4.47
CA THR A 41 16.35 -6.33 -3.38
C THR A 41 15.87 -7.13 -2.16
N VAL A 42 15.05 -8.16 -2.36
CA VAL A 42 14.59 -9.03 -1.27
C VAL A 42 15.78 -9.64 -0.53
N LYS A 43 16.73 -10.22 -1.25
CA LYS A 43 17.93 -10.82 -0.66
C LYS A 43 18.77 -9.79 0.13
N GLN A 44 18.98 -8.60 -0.41
CA GLN A 44 19.75 -7.53 0.24
C GLN A 44 19.07 -6.98 1.48
N GLN A 45 17.74 -6.84 1.45
CA GLN A 45 16.98 -6.16 2.51
C GLN A 45 16.47 -7.11 3.59
N PHE A 46 16.23 -8.39 3.27
CA PHE A 46 15.60 -9.36 4.18
C PHE A 46 16.39 -10.67 4.36
N GLY A 47 17.43 -10.90 3.58
CA GLY A 47 18.24 -12.14 3.63
C GLY A 47 17.78 -13.23 2.67
N ASP A 48 18.38 -14.41 2.82
CA ASP A 48 18.14 -15.55 1.93
C ASP A 48 16.92 -16.41 2.32
N THR A 49 16.26 -16.07 3.44
CA THR A 49 15.12 -16.84 3.98
C THR A 49 13.85 -16.66 3.14
N PHE A 50 13.76 -15.57 2.35
CA PHE A 50 12.58 -15.24 1.58
C PHE A 50 12.74 -15.57 0.09
N SER A 51 11.66 -16.07 -0.51
CA SER A 51 11.57 -16.33 -1.94
C SER A 51 10.28 -15.74 -2.51
N ILE A 52 10.35 -15.17 -3.73
CA ILE A 52 9.17 -14.65 -4.43
C ILE A 52 8.46 -15.82 -5.10
N PRO A 53 7.14 -16.04 -4.87
CA PRO A 53 6.41 -17.14 -5.47
C PRO A 53 6.26 -16.95 -6.98
N ALA A 54 6.76 -17.90 -7.79
CA ALA A 54 6.80 -17.80 -9.25
C ALA A 54 5.42 -17.75 -9.92
N LYS A 55 4.37 -18.22 -9.22
CA LYS A 55 3.00 -18.29 -9.76
C LYS A 55 2.09 -17.17 -9.27
N PHE A 56 2.59 -16.23 -8.47
CA PHE A 56 1.78 -15.13 -7.98
C PHE A 56 1.61 -14.06 -9.06
N THR A 57 0.37 -13.70 -9.39
CA THR A 57 0.06 -12.84 -10.55
C THR A 57 0.60 -11.43 -10.41
N THR A 58 0.52 -10.86 -9.20
CA THR A 58 1.00 -9.50 -8.89
C THR A 58 1.84 -9.55 -7.61
N PRO A 59 3.12 -9.99 -7.70
CA PRO A 59 3.94 -10.18 -6.51
C PRO A 59 4.45 -8.87 -5.91
N VAL A 60 4.25 -7.72 -6.56
CA VAL A 60 4.74 -6.41 -6.12
C VAL A 60 3.72 -5.32 -6.40
N ILE A 61 3.52 -4.46 -5.40
CA ILE A 61 2.72 -3.24 -5.49
C ILE A 61 3.50 -2.08 -4.87
N THR A 62 3.33 -0.87 -5.41
CA THR A 62 3.99 0.34 -4.91
C THR A 62 2.99 1.45 -4.64
N ALA A 63 3.14 2.14 -3.51
CA ALA A 63 2.41 3.34 -3.12
C ALA A 63 3.12 4.01 -1.94
N ASP A 64 2.66 5.15 -1.51
CA ASP A 64 3.09 5.81 -0.27
C ASP A 64 2.24 5.27 0.90
N PHE A 65 2.66 4.12 1.47
CA PHE A 65 1.89 3.42 2.51
C PHE A 65 2.02 4.07 3.89
N ASP A 66 3.09 4.84 4.15
CA ASP A 66 3.28 5.52 5.43
C ASP A 66 2.91 7.01 5.42
N GLY A 67 2.53 7.54 4.25
CA GLY A 67 2.00 8.88 4.07
C GLY A 67 3.05 10.00 4.13
N ASP A 68 4.33 9.71 3.83
CA ASP A 68 5.42 10.68 3.86
C ASP A 68 5.75 11.31 2.50
N GLY A 69 5.09 10.88 1.43
CA GLY A 69 5.26 11.37 0.06
C GLY A 69 6.36 10.64 -0.71
N VAL A 70 6.98 9.60 -0.14
CA VAL A 70 7.98 8.75 -0.81
C VAL A 70 7.34 7.42 -1.20
N GLU A 71 7.71 6.89 -2.37
CA GLU A 71 7.20 5.60 -2.82
C GLU A 71 7.76 4.44 -1.98
N ASP A 72 6.86 3.62 -1.44
CA ASP A 72 7.12 2.38 -0.75
C ASP A 72 6.83 1.19 -1.65
N VAL A 73 7.19 -0.01 -1.21
CA VAL A 73 6.87 -1.26 -1.90
C VAL A 73 6.36 -2.31 -0.93
N ALA A 74 5.37 -3.08 -1.38
CA ALA A 74 4.98 -4.34 -0.74
C ALA A 74 5.20 -5.49 -1.74
N ILE A 75 5.87 -6.56 -1.28
CA ILE A 75 6.32 -7.70 -2.08
C ILE A 75 5.76 -8.96 -1.46
N VAL A 76 5.09 -9.78 -2.25
CA VAL A 76 4.65 -11.11 -1.82
C VAL A 76 5.84 -12.06 -1.80
N ALA A 77 6.02 -12.75 -0.67
CA ALA A 77 7.11 -13.70 -0.50
C ALA A 77 6.68 -14.91 0.34
N ASN A 78 7.45 -15.98 0.24
CA ASN A 78 7.35 -17.16 1.08
C ASN A 78 8.55 -17.26 1.99
N SER A 79 8.33 -17.71 3.22
CA SER A 79 9.37 -18.10 4.17
C SER A 79 8.81 -19.18 5.11
N LYS A 80 9.68 -20.07 5.58
CA LYS A 80 9.29 -21.04 6.62
C LYS A 80 9.30 -20.43 8.01
N ASP A 81 10.24 -19.52 8.25
CA ASP A 81 10.37 -18.77 9.50
C ASP A 81 10.97 -17.39 9.20
N PRO A 82 10.19 -16.31 9.36
CA PRO A 82 10.64 -14.96 9.09
C PRO A 82 11.43 -14.31 10.23
N LEU A 83 11.54 -14.94 11.41
CA LEU A 83 12.14 -14.31 12.59
C LEU A 83 13.67 -14.35 12.66
N PRO A 84 14.37 -15.45 12.30
CA PRO A 84 15.81 -15.59 12.58
C PRO A 84 16.67 -14.45 12.02
N ASP A 85 16.37 -13.99 10.82
CA ASP A 85 17.16 -12.97 10.12
C ASP A 85 16.74 -11.53 10.49
N SER A 86 15.67 -11.36 11.27
CA SER A 86 15.07 -10.04 11.57
C SER A 86 16.06 -9.07 12.22
N TYR A 87 16.88 -9.55 13.13
CA TYR A 87 17.88 -8.73 13.81
C TYR A 87 19.04 -8.32 12.87
N ALA A 88 19.57 -9.28 12.10
CA ALA A 88 20.69 -9.05 11.19
C ALA A 88 20.32 -8.07 10.07
N PHE A 89 19.14 -8.23 9.50
CA PHE A 89 18.64 -7.37 8.41
C PHE A 89 17.80 -6.19 8.90
N LYS A 90 17.57 -6.03 10.21
CA LYS A 90 16.86 -4.91 10.82
C LYS A 90 15.46 -4.70 10.24
N TYR A 91 14.65 -5.75 10.16
CA TYR A 91 13.24 -5.66 9.85
C TYR A 91 12.37 -6.09 11.04
N GLU A 92 11.15 -5.56 11.10
CA GLU A 92 10.16 -5.97 12.09
C GLU A 92 9.22 -7.03 11.49
N VAL A 93 8.92 -8.07 12.27
CA VAL A 93 7.89 -9.05 11.91
C VAL A 93 6.61 -8.68 12.64
N ALA A 94 5.49 -8.62 11.91
CA ALA A 94 4.21 -8.24 12.46
C ALA A 94 3.08 -9.15 11.98
N ASP A 95 2.15 -9.44 12.88
CA ASP A 95 0.92 -10.19 12.63
C ASP A 95 -0.31 -9.29 12.88
N PRO A 96 -0.66 -8.42 11.93
CA PRO A 96 -1.78 -7.50 12.12
C PRO A 96 -3.14 -8.21 12.09
N TYR A 97 -3.24 -9.38 11.44
CA TYR A 97 -4.46 -10.17 11.36
C TYR A 97 -4.85 -10.74 12.73
N HIS A 98 -3.98 -11.49 13.37
CA HIS A 98 -4.25 -12.02 14.70
C HIS A 98 -4.41 -10.91 15.75
N ALA A 99 -3.65 -9.80 15.63
CA ALA A 99 -3.80 -8.66 16.53
C ALA A 99 -5.19 -8.00 16.43
N TYR A 100 -5.84 -8.02 15.28
CA TYR A 100 -7.21 -7.55 15.10
C TYR A 100 -8.20 -8.37 15.93
N PHE A 101 -8.01 -9.68 16.03
CA PHE A 101 -8.85 -10.58 16.84
C PHE A 101 -8.45 -10.62 18.33
N GLY A 102 -7.56 -9.75 18.76
CA GLY A 102 -7.21 -9.60 20.19
C GLY A 102 -6.08 -10.50 20.68
N PHE A 103 -5.30 -11.14 19.79
CA PHE A 103 -4.16 -11.96 20.16
C PHE A 103 -2.88 -11.19 20.54
N GLY A 104 -3.02 -9.94 20.98
CA GLY A 104 -1.94 -9.14 21.59
C GLY A 104 -1.32 -8.08 20.67
N ASP A 105 -0.05 -7.77 20.88
CA ASP A 105 0.71 -6.81 20.06
C ASP A 105 0.98 -7.45 18.68
N PRO A 106 0.78 -6.73 17.57
CA PRO A 106 1.09 -7.27 16.25
C PRO A 106 2.57 -7.59 16.05
N ARG A 107 3.50 -7.00 16.82
CA ARG A 107 4.94 -7.24 16.65
C ARG A 107 5.37 -8.57 17.26
N LEU A 108 6.03 -9.38 16.45
CA LEU A 108 6.56 -10.68 16.85
C LEU A 108 8.07 -10.56 17.10
N THR A 109 8.52 -10.90 18.32
CA THR A 109 9.91 -10.74 18.73
C THR A 109 10.61 -12.03 19.13
N SER A 110 9.85 -13.06 19.52
CA SER A 110 10.43 -14.27 20.13
C SER A 110 9.95 -15.59 19.53
N SER A 111 8.77 -15.61 18.94
CA SER A 111 8.21 -16.82 18.34
C SER A 111 7.29 -16.49 17.17
N PHE A 112 7.33 -17.34 16.17
CA PHE A 112 6.43 -17.31 15.03
C PHE A 112 5.69 -18.65 14.95
N ARG A 113 4.39 -18.58 14.78
CA ARG A 113 3.57 -19.74 14.45
C ARG A 113 2.94 -19.48 13.09
N ALA A 114 3.39 -20.23 12.10
CA ALA A 114 2.80 -20.17 10.77
C ALA A 114 1.34 -20.62 10.82
N ASP A 115 0.48 -19.86 10.18
CA ASP A 115 -0.83 -20.33 9.80
C ASP A 115 -0.68 -21.19 8.53
N PRO A 116 -1.06 -22.48 8.56
CA PRO A 116 -0.91 -23.35 7.40
C PRO A 116 -1.78 -22.94 6.21
N GLU A 117 -2.83 -22.15 6.43
CA GLU A 117 -3.73 -21.66 5.40
C GLU A 117 -3.21 -20.36 4.77
N HIS A 118 -2.35 -19.59 5.50
CA HIS A 118 -1.83 -18.29 5.06
C HIS A 118 -0.30 -18.32 4.94
N THR A 119 0.19 -19.04 3.93
CA THR A 119 1.64 -19.32 3.76
C THR A 119 2.42 -18.20 3.10
N HIS A 120 1.76 -17.21 2.52
CA HIS A 120 2.40 -16.03 1.94
C HIS A 120 2.61 -14.95 2.99
N HIS A 121 3.69 -14.19 2.81
CA HIS A 121 4.03 -13.03 3.63
C HIS A 121 4.10 -11.79 2.75
N LEU A 122 3.91 -10.61 3.35
CA LEU A 122 4.16 -9.34 2.69
C LEU A 122 5.44 -8.72 3.25
N LEU A 123 6.47 -8.57 2.41
CA LEU A 123 7.66 -7.80 2.73
C LEU A 123 7.37 -6.34 2.36
N VAL A 124 7.44 -5.43 3.33
CA VAL A 124 7.20 -4.02 3.08
C VAL A 124 8.48 -3.23 3.34
N ILE A 125 8.83 -2.35 2.39
CA ILE A 125 9.96 -1.43 2.50
C ILE A 125 9.40 -0.01 2.42
N PHE A 126 9.55 0.76 3.49
CA PHE A 126 9.31 2.19 3.45
C PHE A 126 10.49 2.90 2.82
N GLY A 127 10.21 3.63 1.75
CA GLY A 127 11.21 4.31 0.96
C GLY A 127 11.93 5.44 1.70
N SER A 128 13.07 5.85 1.16
CA SER A 128 13.79 7.01 1.64
C SER A 128 14.49 7.77 0.51
N GLY A 129 14.41 9.09 0.55
CA GLY A 129 15.07 9.97 -0.42
C GLY A 129 14.59 9.77 -1.85
N LYS A 130 15.46 10.03 -2.83
CA LYS A 130 15.12 9.98 -4.27
C LYS A 130 15.00 8.54 -4.80
N GLU A 131 15.71 7.61 -4.17
CA GLU A 131 15.71 6.19 -4.58
C GLU A 131 14.47 5.45 -4.07
N ALA A 132 13.68 6.10 -3.20
CA ALA A 132 12.46 5.56 -2.63
C ALA A 132 12.73 4.18 -1.98
N TRP A 133 11.91 3.16 -2.25
CA TRP A 133 12.09 1.82 -1.71
C TRP A 133 13.36 1.08 -2.21
N ARG A 134 14.00 1.59 -3.28
CA ARG A 134 15.26 1.07 -3.83
C ARG A 134 16.48 1.53 -3.04
N SER A 135 16.29 2.42 -2.06
CA SER A 135 17.37 2.93 -1.21
C SER A 135 18.06 1.78 -0.47
N VAL A 136 19.39 1.82 -0.41
CA VAL A 136 20.19 0.88 0.40
C VAL A 136 19.93 1.05 1.90
N THR A 137 19.41 2.21 2.30
CA THR A 137 19.03 2.56 3.68
C THR A 137 17.58 3.01 3.73
N PRO A 138 16.61 2.08 3.63
CA PRO A 138 15.20 2.42 3.70
C PRO A 138 14.82 2.95 5.09
N LYS A 139 13.71 3.68 5.17
CA LYS A 139 13.17 4.24 6.40
C LYS A 139 12.66 3.18 7.37
N GLY A 140 12.10 2.10 6.85
CA GLY A 140 11.61 0.97 7.63
C GLY A 140 11.45 -0.28 6.79
N LYS A 141 11.52 -1.44 7.43
CA LYS A 141 11.33 -2.74 6.78
C LYS A 141 10.47 -3.63 7.66
N PHE A 142 9.49 -4.30 7.05
CA PHE A 142 8.51 -5.09 7.77
C PHE A 142 8.24 -6.40 7.03
N VAL A 143 7.94 -7.44 7.79
CA VAL A 143 7.43 -8.72 7.29
C VAL A 143 6.06 -8.93 7.94
N LEU A 144 4.98 -8.86 7.15
CA LEU A 144 3.63 -9.10 7.62
C LEU A 144 3.28 -10.56 7.38
N VAL A 145 2.89 -11.25 8.45
CA VAL A 145 2.65 -12.70 8.46
C VAL A 145 1.19 -13.02 8.76
N ASN A 146 0.77 -14.24 8.42
CA ASN A 146 -0.56 -14.80 8.72
C ASN A 146 -1.74 -13.98 8.15
N VAL A 147 -1.48 -13.10 7.19
CA VAL A 147 -2.53 -12.33 6.54
C VAL A 147 -3.16 -13.18 5.44
N PRO A 148 -4.49 -13.32 5.42
CA PRO A 148 -5.19 -14.06 4.38
C PRO A 148 -5.21 -13.27 3.07
N PHE A 149 -4.72 -13.85 1.96
CA PHE A 149 -4.86 -13.30 0.61
C PHE A 149 -4.43 -14.30 -0.49
N ASP A 150 -5.10 -14.22 -1.62
CA ASP A 150 -4.71 -14.87 -2.88
C ASP A 150 -4.09 -13.87 -3.87
N SER A 151 -4.42 -12.60 -3.71
CA SER A 151 -3.84 -11.50 -4.47
C SER A 151 -3.81 -10.21 -3.67
N VAL A 152 -2.98 -9.28 -4.11
CA VAL A 152 -2.85 -7.96 -3.47
C VAL A 152 -2.91 -6.86 -4.51
N GLU A 153 -3.49 -5.74 -4.13
CA GLU A 153 -3.53 -4.52 -4.93
C GLU A 153 -3.42 -3.27 -4.05
N VAL A 154 -3.16 -2.13 -4.69
CA VAL A 154 -3.19 -0.84 -3.98
C VAL A 154 -4.63 -0.37 -3.86
N GLY A 155 -5.07 -0.15 -2.62
CA GLY A 155 -6.37 0.44 -2.31
C GLY A 155 -6.23 1.82 -1.66
N ARG A 156 -7.38 2.46 -1.47
CA ARG A 156 -7.49 3.70 -0.69
C ARG A 156 -8.54 3.55 0.38
N MET A 157 -8.25 4.06 1.57
CA MET A 157 -9.15 3.98 2.72
C MET A 157 -9.31 5.34 3.39
N LEU A 158 -10.56 5.69 3.75
CA LEU A 158 -10.90 6.88 4.51
C LEU A 158 -10.91 6.56 6.00
N LEU A 159 -9.86 6.93 6.72
CA LEU A 159 -9.84 6.82 8.19
C LEU A 159 -10.79 7.83 8.88
N SER A 160 -11.15 8.89 8.20
CA SER A 160 -12.04 9.92 8.72
C SER A 160 -12.54 10.81 7.57
N LYS A 161 -13.80 11.24 7.62
CA LYS A 161 -14.41 12.19 6.65
C LYS A 161 -13.66 13.53 6.52
N LYS A 162 -12.81 13.88 7.51
CA LYS A 162 -12.05 15.14 7.55
C LYS A 162 -10.61 15.02 7.06
N LYS A 163 -10.16 13.83 6.68
CA LYS A 163 -8.79 13.57 6.22
C LYS A 163 -8.80 13.02 4.81
N PRO A 164 -7.73 13.27 4.03
CA PRO A 164 -7.57 12.59 2.76
C PRO A 164 -7.50 11.07 2.96
N PRO A 165 -7.90 10.28 1.95
CA PRO A 165 -7.72 8.85 1.98
C PRO A 165 -6.23 8.50 2.03
N ILE A 166 -5.91 7.45 2.76
CA ILE A 166 -4.55 6.86 2.80
C ILE A 166 -4.45 5.72 1.80
N PHE A 167 -3.23 5.41 1.35
CA PHE A 167 -2.96 4.20 0.62
C PHE A 167 -2.92 3.00 1.58
N VAL A 168 -3.47 1.88 1.13
CA VAL A 168 -3.51 0.62 1.86
C VAL A 168 -3.12 -0.53 0.92
N ILE A 169 -2.64 -1.62 1.48
CA ILE A 169 -2.53 -2.89 0.80
C ILE A 169 -3.90 -3.54 0.89
N LYS A 170 -4.61 -3.65 -0.23
CA LYS A 170 -5.86 -4.39 -0.32
C LYS A 170 -5.51 -5.86 -0.54
N ALA A 171 -5.89 -6.69 0.40
CA ALA A 171 -5.71 -8.13 0.36
C ALA A 171 -7.02 -8.77 -0.07
N LEU A 172 -6.98 -9.55 -1.14
CA LEU A 172 -8.12 -10.19 -1.77
C LEU A 172 -8.02 -11.68 -1.53
N GLU A 173 -8.98 -12.24 -0.83
CA GLU A 173 -9.12 -13.68 -0.62
C GLU A 173 -10.32 -14.18 -1.42
N ALA A 174 -10.06 -15.00 -2.45
CA ALA A 174 -11.07 -15.44 -3.39
C ALA A 174 -12.28 -16.08 -2.68
N GLN A 175 -13.49 -15.56 -2.98
CA GLN A 175 -14.78 -16.02 -2.47
C GLN A 175 -15.00 -15.89 -0.95
N VAL A 176 -14.08 -15.28 -0.23
CA VAL A 176 -14.20 -15.09 1.22
C VAL A 176 -14.42 -13.61 1.53
N MET A 177 -13.39 -12.78 1.42
CA MET A 177 -13.49 -11.40 1.86
C MET A 177 -12.31 -10.56 1.33
N ASP A 178 -12.59 -9.30 1.00
CA ASP A 178 -11.56 -8.28 0.85
C ASP A 178 -11.16 -7.74 2.22
N SER A 179 -9.91 -7.34 2.36
CA SER A 179 -9.43 -6.69 3.59
C SER A 179 -8.40 -5.62 3.29
N ALA A 180 -8.18 -4.74 4.25
CA ALA A 180 -7.20 -3.66 4.16
C ALA A 180 -6.09 -3.85 5.19
N ILE A 181 -4.85 -3.73 4.75
CA ILE A 181 -3.67 -3.67 5.61
C ILE A 181 -3.08 -2.28 5.49
N TRP A 182 -2.93 -1.59 6.61
CA TRP A 182 -2.50 -0.21 6.60
C TRP A 182 -1.58 0.14 7.77
N TRP A 183 -0.76 1.19 7.57
CA TRP A 183 0.15 1.68 8.58
C TRP A 183 -0.52 2.75 9.45
N ASP A 184 -0.64 2.49 10.75
CA ASP A 184 -1.07 3.50 11.73
C ASP A 184 0.13 4.38 12.11
N VAL A 185 0.30 5.50 11.43
CA VAL A 185 1.41 6.45 11.62
C VAL A 185 1.53 6.93 13.07
N LYS A 186 0.39 7.08 13.78
CA LYS A 186 0.39 7.53 15.17
C LYS A 186 0.88 6.47 16.14
N LYS A 187 0.48 5.22 15.92
CA LYS A 187 0.82 4.08 16.78
C LYS A 187 2.07 3.35 16.29
N LYS A 188 2.60 3.72 15.13
CA LYS A 188 3.76 3.10 14.48
C LYS A 188 3.63 1.58 14.42
N ARG A 189 2.49 1.11 13.86
CA ARG A 189 2.20 -0.30 13.73
C ARG A 189 1.30 -0.60 12.55
N TRP A 190 1.43 -1.79 11.99
CA TRP A 190 0.53 -2.33 10.98
C TRP A 190 -0.82 -2.72 11.59
N ARG A 191 -1.87 -2.52 10.83
CA ARG A 191 -3.24 -2.89 11.17
C ARG A 191 -3.86 -3.64 10.02
N TRP A 192 -4.77 -4.53 10.36
CA TRP A 192 -5.63 -5.23 9.42
C TRP A 192 -7.09 -4.91 9.75
N GLU A 193 -7.93 -4.74 8.73
CA GLU A 193 -9.36 -4.53 8.87
C GLU A 193 -10.11 -5.28 7.76
N PRO A 194 -11.24 -5.97 8.06
CA PRO A 194 -12.04 -6.65 7.04
C PRO A 194 -12.81 -5.67 6.17
N GLY A 195 -13.04 -6.02 4.94
CA GLY A 195 -14.05 -5.69 4.00
C GLY A 195 -14.27 -4.26 3.53
N ASP A 196 -15.46 -3.78 3.67
CA ASP A 196 -16.15 -2.72 2.91
C ASP A 196 -15.62 -1.28 2.97
N THR A 197 -14.53 -1.02 3.68
CA THR A 197 -13.96 0.32 3.86
C THR A 197 -12.95 0.73 2.79
N VAL A 198 -12.64 -0.17 1.84
CA VAL A 198 -11.63 0.05 0.79
C VAL A 198 -12.31 0.43 -0.52
N GLN A 199 -11.94 1.59 -1.07
CA GLN A 199 -12.37 2.07 -2.38
C GLN A 199 -11.26 1.89 -3.41
#